data_5a3902e6ad1ae0a123bc536408f64a48
#
_entry.id   5a3902e6ad1ae0a123bc536408f64a48
#
_cell.length_a   1.000
_cell.length_b   1.000
_cell.length_c   1.000
_cell.angle_alpha   90.00
_cell.angle_beta   90.00
_cell.angle_gamma   90.00
#
_symmetry.space_group_name_H-M   'P 1'
#
loop_
_entity.id
_entity.type
_entity.pdbx_description
1 polymer ?
#
loop_
_entity_poly.entity_id
_entity_poly.type
_entity_poly.pdbx_seq_one_letter_code
_entity_poly.pdbx_strand_id
1 'polypeptide(L)'
;MKIRSSVRKFHSSEYLNALASGEICLVVGWSGDIKQSQKRAIEAKNGVEVGYAIPKEGAQMFFDNLAIPKDASHVIEAHAFIDYLLRPEVAAKNSNLVAYANGNLASQKFVDKAVIDDKSVYPDADTMSRLYTVSARDQKSQRFVNRLWTKIKTGR
;
A
#
# COMPACT_ATOMS: atom_id res chain seq x y z
N MET A 1 2.54 3.12 -24.36
CA MET A 1 3.84 2.45 -24.09
C MET A 1 5.07 3.37 -24.25
N LYS A 2 4.88 4.67 -24.41
CA LYS A 2 5.97 5.65 -24.64
C LYS A 2 7.04 5.66 -23.52
N ILE A 3 6.69 5.35 -22.28
CA ILE A 3 7.61 5.37 -21.12
C ILE A 3 8.24 4.00 -20.82
N ARG A 4 7.92 2.94 -21.59
CA ARG A 4 8.38 1.57 -21.27
C ARG A 4 9.91 1.45 -21.21
N SER A 5 10.60 2.12 -22.12
CA SER A 5 12.08 2.13 -22.17
C SER A 5 12.72 2.80 -20.94
N SER A 6 11.99 3.67 -20.26
CA SER A 6 12.44 4.35 -19.03
C SER A 6 12.12 3.55 -17.75
N VAL A 7 11.33 2.47 -17.86
CA VAL A 7 11.00 1.64 -16.70
C VAL A 7 12.08 0.60 -16.49
N ARG A 8 12.83 0.72 -15.40
CA ARG A 8 13.92 -0.19 -15.05
C ARG A 8 13.42 -1.57 -14.67
N LYS A 9 12.39 -1.66 -13.83
CA LYS A 9 11.87 -2.92 -13.30
C LYS A 9 10.38 -2.85 -12.97
N PHE A 10 9.68 -3.97 -13.11
CA PHE A 10 8.35 -4.20 -12.60
C PHE A 10 8.43 -5.20 -11.44
N HIS A 11 8.19 -4.74 -10.22
CA HIS A 11 8.21 -5.58 -9.03
C HIS A 11 7.33 -4.95 -7.94
N SER A 12 6.77 -5.78 -7.04
CA SER A 12 5.81 -5.32 -6.03
C SER A 12 6.43 -4.98 -4.67
N SER A 13 7.70 -5.33 -4.40
CA SER A 13 8.32 -5.14 -3.07
C SER A 13 9.82 -4.86 -3.06
N GLU A 14 10.59 -5.31 -4.06
CA GLU A 14 12.05 -5.12 -4.08
C GLU A 14 12.48 -3.63 -4.10
N TYR A 15 11.58 -2.74 -4.53
CA TYR A 15 11.86 -1.31 -4.59
C TYR A 15 12.10 -0.67 -3.22
N LEU A 16 11.67 -1.27 -2.11
CA LEU A 16 11.87 -0.70 -0.77
C LEU A 16 13.36 -0.44 -0.49
N ASN A 17 14.19 -1.45 -0.67
CA ASN A 17 15.62 -1.33 -0.42
C ASN A 17 16.31 -0.48 -1.48
N ALA A 18 15.96 -0.66 -2.75
CA ALA A 18 16.54 0.09 -3.85
C ALA A 18 16.26 1.60 -3.74
N LEU A 19 15.07 1.98 -3.24
CA LEU A 19 14.72 3.36 -2.98
C LEU A 19 15.48 3.90 -1.75
N ALA A 20 15.53 3.14 -0.66
CA ALA A 20 16.22 3.53 0.57
C ALA A 20 17.75 3.67 0.39
N SER A 21 18.34 2.92 -0.54
CA SER A 21 19.76 3.00 -0.88
C SER A 21 20.09 4.06 -1.95
N GLY A 22 19.07 4.65 -2.59
CA GLY A 22 19.27 5.59 -3.70
C GLY A 22 19.59 4.92 -5.04
N GLU A 23 19.47 3.59 -5.15
CA GLU A 23 19.68 2.86 -6.41
C GLU A 23 18.63 3.21 -7.46
N ILE A 24 17.43 3.57 -7.04
CA ILE A 24 16.34 4.08 -7.89
C ILE A 24 15.86 5.43 -7.37
N CYS A 25 15.46 6.33 -8.30
CA CYS A 25 15.04 7.70 -7.97
C CYS A 25 13.53 7.88 -7.94
N LEU A 26 12.77 7.02 -8.62
CA LEU A 26 11.31 7.13 -8.75
C LEU A 26 10.69 5.75 -8.78
N VAL A 27 9.61 5.59 -8.01
CA VAL A 27 8.81 4.35 -7.99
C VAL A 27 7.33 4.67 -7.85
N VAL A 28 6.49 3.85 -8.46
CA VAL A 28 5.07 3.74 -8.12
C VAL A 28 4.94 2.57 -7.16
N GLY A 29 4.58 2.83 -5.91
CA GLY A 29 4.57 1.84 -4.84
C GLY A 29 3.46 2.10 -3.82
N TRP A 30 3.39 1.23 -2.82
CA TRP A 30 2.42 1.30 -1.75
C TRP A 30 2.85 2.35 -0.71
N SER A 31 1.90 3.11 -0.16
CA SER A 31 2.19 4.20 0.77
C SER A 31 3.03 3.78 1.98
N GLY A 32 2.65 2.72 2.68
CA GLY A 32 3.39 2.23 3.85
C GLY A 32 4.77 1.68 3.50
N ASP A 33 4.94 1.07 2.33
CA ASP A 33 6.24 0.61 1.84
C ASP A 33 7.20 1.79 1.63
N ILE A 34 6.69 2.90 1.07
CA ILE A 34 7.52 4.10 0.90
C ILE A 34 7.88 4.71 2.25
N LYS A 35 6.96 4.69 3.23
CA LYS A 35 7.26 5.11 4.61
C LYS A 35 8.34 4.23 5.26
N GLN A 36 8.30 2.92 5.02
CA GLN A 36 9.36 2.02 5.46
C GLN A 36 10.69 2.32 4.76
N SER A 37 10.68 2.65 3.46
CA SER A 37 11.90 3.07 2.75
C SER A 37 12.48 4.36 3.31
N GLN A 38 11.63 5.35 3.66
CA GLN A 38 12.06 6.57 4.36
C GLN A 38 12.79 6.25 5.67
N LYS A 39 12.17 5.40 6.50
CA LYS A 39 12.76 4.98 7.79
C LYS A 39 14.10 4.30 7.59
N ARG A 40 14.20 3.36 6.65
CA ARG A 40 15.46 2.66 6.32
C ARG A 40 16.56 3.61 5.84
N ALA A 41 16.23 4.60 5.00
CA ALA A 41 17.20 5.59 4.53
C ALA A 41 17.76 6.44 5.68
N ILE A 42 16.89 6.87 6.61
CA ILE A 42 17.28 7.61 7.82
C ILE A 42 18.19 6.76 8.71
N GLU A 43 17.82 5.49 8.97
CA GLU A 43 18.58 4.56 9.79
C GLU A 43 19.96 4.26 9.18
N ALA A 44 20.02 4.13 7.86
CA ALA A 44 21.27 3.86 7.13
C ALA A 44 22.23 5.06 7.10
N LYS A 45 21.76 6.28 7.37
CA LYS A 45 22.56 7.52 7.36
C LYS A 45 23.38 7.71 6.08
N ASN A 46 22.84 7.25 4.94
CA ASN A 46 23.54 7.25 3.65
C ASN A 46 23.31 8.55 2.82
N GLY A 47 22.64 9.55 3.40
CA GLY A 47 22.34 10.83 2.73
C GLY A 47 21.17 10.75 1.74
N VAL A 48 20.47 9.61 1.64
CA VAL A 48 19.30 9.46 0.77
C VAL A 48 18.06 9.98 1.48
N GLU A 49 17.36 10.90 0.83
CA GLU A 49 16.04 11.38 1.26
C GLU A 49 14.96 10.79 0.37
N VAL A 50 13.97 10.14 0.99
CA VAL A 50 12.84 9.53 0.30
C VAL A 50 11.58 10.34 0.55
N GLY A 51 10.94 10.86 -0.52
CA GLY A 51 9.64 11.53 -0.47
C GLY A 51 8.51 10.60 -0.89
N TYR A 52 7.27 10.91 -0.48
CA TYR A 52 6.05 10.27 -0.97
C TYR A 52 5.02 11.33 -1.33
N ALA A 53 4.35 11.15 -2.45
CA ALA A 53 3.25 12.01 -2.86
C ALA A 53 2.13 11.19 -3.52
N ILE A 54 0.89 11.51 -3.18
CA ILE A 54 -0.27 11.06 -3.93
C ILE A 54 -0.44 11.99 -5.13
N PRO A 55 -0.49 11.47 -6.37
CA PRO A 55 -0.65 12.31 -7.56
C PRO A 55 -1.91 13.18 -7.49
N LYS A 56 -1.84 14.40 -8.04
CA LYS A 56 -3.00 15.29 -8.11
C LYS A 56 -4.16 14.73 -8.96
N GLU A 57 -3.85 13.84 -9.88
CA GLU A 57 -4.81 13.11 -10.72
C GLU A 57 -5.56 12.03 -9.94
N GLY A 58 -5.11 11.70 -8.74
CA GLY A 58 -5.64 10.63 -7.91
C GLY A 58 -4.78 9.37 -7.93
N ALA A 59 -5.15 8.41 -7.11
CA ALA A 59 -4.47 7.14 -6.99
C ALA A 59 -5.47 6.02 -6.67
N GLN A 60 -5.07 4.78 -6.93
CA GLN A 60 -5.83 3.62 -6.51
C GLN A 60 -5.74 3.48 -4.98
N MET A 61 -6.89 3.33 -4.36
CA MET A 61 -7.03 2.91 -2.96
C MET A 61 -7.51 1.45 -2.94
N PHE A 62 -6.94 0.65 -2.05
CA PHE A 62 -7.37 -0.73 -1.84
C PHE A 62 -7.48 -1.00 -0.34
N PHE A 63 -8.19 -2.06 -0.01
CA PHE A 63 -8.37 -2.53 1.36
C PHE A 63 -7.93 -3.98 1.44
N ASP A 64 -6.99 -4.27 2.32
CA ASP A 64 -6.68 -5.63 2.72
C ASP A 64 -7.82 -6.17 3.60
N ASN A 65 -8.26 -7.38 3.30
CA ASN A 65 -9.37 -8.00 3.99
C ASN A 65 -8.95 -9.36 4.54
N LEU A 66 -9.42 -9.69 5.73
CA LEU A 66 -9.37 -11.03 6.27
C LEU A 66 -10.63 -11.78 5.85
N ALA A 67 -10.47 -13.00 5.35
CA ALA A 67 -11.59 -13.84 4.93
C ALA A 67 -11.41 -15.27 5.47
N ILE A 68 -12.53 -15.88 5.83
CA ILE A 68 -12.56 -17.28 6.26
C ILE A 68 -13.11 -18.09 5.10
N PRO A 69 -12.35 -19.04 4.51
CA PRO A 69 -12.84 -19.93 3.48
C PRO A 69 -14.08 -20.71 3.97
N LYS A 70 -15.00 -21.00 3.05
CA LYS A 70 -16.27 -21.68 3.38
C LYS A 70 -16.05 -23.07 4.01
N ASP A 71 -14.98 -23.73 3.63
CA ASP A 71 -14.58 -25.08 4.05
C ASP A 71 -13.47 -25.08 5.12
N ALA A 72 -13.24 -23.95 5.78
CA ALA A 72 -12.27 -23.86 6.86
C ALA A 72 -12.64 -24.77 8.03
N SER A 73 -11.67 -25.51 8.55
CA SER A 73 -11.89 -26.45 9.68
C SER A 73 -11.86 -25.78 11.06
N HIS A 74 -11.26 -24.57 11.16
CA HIS A 74 -11.05 -23.82 12.41
C HIS A 74 -11.73 -22.46 12.38
N VAL A 75 -13.03 -22.43 12.10
CA VAL A 75 -13.81 -21.19 11.91
C VAL A 75 -13.89 -20.37 13.19
N ILE A 76 -14.06 -21.02 14.35
CA ILE A 76 -14.18 -20.35 15.66
C ILE A 76 -12.87 -19.61 15.99
N GLU A 77 -11.73 -20.27 15.82
CA GLU A 77 -10.41 -19.72 16.06
C GLU A 77 -10.09 -18.58 15.07
N ALA A 78 -10.52 -18.74 13.82
CA ALA A 78 -10.38 -17.69 12.81
C ALA A 78 -11.17 -16.43 13.17
N HIS A 79 -12.42 -16.57 13.65
CA HIS A 79 -13.20 -15.45 14.16
C HIS A 79 -12.53 -14.81 15.38
N ALA A 80 -12.07 -15.59 16.34
CA ALA A 80 -11.38 -15.07 17.53
C ALA A 80 -10.12 -14.28 17.16
N PHE A 81 -9.38 -14.73 16.14
CA PHE A 81 -8.21 -14.01 15.62
C PHE A 81 -8.59 -12.68 14.94
N ILE A 82 -9.64 -12.69 14.10
CA ILE A 82 -10.14 -11.48 13.45
C ILE A 82 -10.63 -10.48 14.50
N ASP A 83 -11.42 -10.94 15.48
CA ASP A 83 -11.91 -10.09 16.58
C ASP A 83 -10.75 -9.45 17.39
N TYR A 84 -9.68 -10.23 17.62
CA TYR A 84 -8.49 -9.71 18.27
C TYR A 84 -7.83 -8.60 17.45
N LEU A 85 -7.67 -8.79 16.13
CA LEU A 85 -7.06 -7.79 15.24
C LEU A 85 -7.92 -6.53 15.09
N LEU A 86 -9.24 -6.66 15.24
CA LEU A 86 -10.18 -5.53 15.19
C LEU A 86 -10.25 -4.72 16.50
N ARG A 87 -9.62 -5.16 17.58
CA ARG A 87 -9.52 -4.35 18.79
C ARG A 87 -8.82 -3.03 18.48
N PRO A 88 -9.38 -1.88 18.93
CA PRO A 88 -8.86 -0.57 18.57
C PRO A 88 -7.36 -0.38 18.84
N GLU A 89 -6.90 -0.86 20.00
CA GLU A 89 -5.50 -0.76 20.39
C GLU A 89 -4.58 -1.64 19.53
N VAL A 90 -5.07 -2.81 19.10
CA VAL A 90 -4.31 -3.73 18.23
C VAL A 90 -4.24 -3.17 16.82
N ALA A 91 -5.35 -2.69 16.27
CA ALA A 91 -5.41 -2.05 14.96
C ALA A 91 -4.48 -0.82 14.90
N ALA A 92 -4.46 0.01 15.96
CA ALA A 92 -3.56 1.16 16.05
C ALA A 92 -2.08 0.75 16.07
N LYS A 93 -1.71 -0.29 16.84
CA LYS A 93 -0.33 -0.81 16.86
C LYS A 93 0.13 -1.27 15.48
N ASN A 94 -0.75 -1.92 14.71
CA ASN A 94 -0.44 -2.32 13.34
C ASN A 94 -0.18 -1.08 12.46
N SER A 95 -1.07 -0.07 12.50
CA SER A 95 -0.86 1.16 11.73
C SER A 95 0.43 1.90 12.11
N ASN A 96 0.75 1.98 13.40
CA ASN A 96 1.97 2.64 13.87
C ASN A 96 3.24 1.91 13.37
N LEU A 97 3.18 0.57 13.27
CA LEU A 97 4.33 -0.24 12.83
C LEU A 97 4.56 -0.14 11.32
N VAL A 98 3.48 -0.30 10.52
CA VAL A 98 3.59 -0.43 9.07
C VAL A 98 3.31 0.86 8.31
N ALA A 99 2.86 1.91 8.99
CA ALA A 99 2.49 3.21 8.43
C ALA A 99 1.42 3.12 7.32
N TYR A 100 0.47 2.21 7.48
CA TYR A 100 -0.77 2.17 6.69
C TYR A 100 -1.95 2.62 7.55
N ALA A 101 -2.85 3.38 6.97
CA ALA A 101 -4.13 3.67 7.61
C ALA A 101 -4.94 2.39 7.79
N ASN A 102 -5.81 2.34 8.79
CA ASN A 102 -6.76 1.25 8.98
C ASN A 102 -8.21 1.76 8.98
N GLY A 103 -9.16 0.86 8.71
CA GLY A 103 -10.58 1.18 8.64
C GLY A 103 -11.30 1.23 9.99
N ASN A 104 -10.61 1.02 11.10
CA ASN A 104 -11.21 1.03 12.43
C ASN A 104 -11.18 2.45 13.03
N LEU A 105 -12.29 3.18 12.93
CA LEU A 105 -12.39 4.54 13.44
C LEU A 105 -12.05 4.64 14.93
N ALA A 106 -12.44 3.65 15.74
CA ALA A 106 -12.17 3.65 17.18
C ALA A 106 -10.66 3.52 17.50
N SER A 107 -9.85 3.06 16.56
CA SER A 107 -8.40 2.94 16.72
C SER A 107 -7.67 4.28 16.64
N GLN A 108 -8.25 5.29 16.00
CA GLN A 108 -7.56 6.55 15.69
C GLN A 108 -7.03 7.26 16.92
N LYS A 109 -7.73 7.17 18.06
CA LYS A 109 -7.27 7.74 19.35
C LYS A 109 -6.02 7.06 19.93
N PHE A 110 -5.65 5.89 19.42
CA PHE A 110 -4.46 5.12 19.83
C PHE A 110 -3.36 5.13 18.76
N VAL A 111 -3.64 5.69 17.59
CA VAL A 111 -2.63 5.86 16.54
C VAL A 111 -1.68 6.99 16.94
N ASP A 112 -0.39 6.78 16.77
CA ASP A 112 0.64 7.77 17.05
C ASP A 112 0.40 9.05 16.27
N LYS A 113 0.59 10.19 16.94
CA LYS A 113 0.33 11.50 16.34
C LYS A 113 1.12 11.72 15.03
N ALA A 114 2.34 11.25 14.97
CA ALA A 114 3.18 11.31 13.75
C ALA A 114 2.61 10.52 12.57
N VAL A 115 1.78 9.50 12.82
CA VAL A 115 1.15 8.66 11.79
C VAL A 115 -0.20 9.22 11.39
N ILE A 116 -1.05 9.61 12.36
CA ILE A 116 -2.41 10.08 12.06
C ILE A 116 -2.43 11.48 11.44
N ASP A 117 -1.48 12.34 11.80
CA ASP A 117 -1.34 13.69 11.23
C ASP A 117 -0.67 13.67 9.84
N ASP A 118 -0.06 12.55 9.45
CA ASP A 118 0.58 12.41 8.13
C ASP A 118 -0.48 12.21 7.04
N LYS A 119 -0.69 13.24 6.21
CA LYS A 119 -1.67 13.24 5.11
C LYS A 119 -1.34 12.24 4.00
N SER A 120 -0.16 11.70 3.97
CA SER A 120 0.20 10.61 3.05
C SER A 120 -0.24 9.24 3.57
N VAL A 121 -0.54 9.10 4.87
CA VAL A 121 -1.07 7.90 5.52
C VAL A 121 -2.58 8.04 5.75
N TYR A 122 -3.01 9.16 6.33
CA TYR A 122 -4.42 9.53 6.56
C TYR A 122 -4.78 10.76 5.70
N PRO A 123 -5.11 10.56 4.41
CA PRO A 123 -5.40 11.65 3.48
C PRO A 123 -6.59 12.49 3.94
N ASP A 124 -6.56 13.78 3.62
CA ASP A 124 -7.69 14.66 3.85
C ASP A 124 -8.84 14.40 2.86
N ALA A 125 -9.99 15.04 3.10
CA ALA A 125 -11.20 14.83 2.30
C ALA A 125 -11.00 15.19 0.81
N ASP A 126 -10.21 16.21 0.50
CA ASP A 126 -9.91 16.61 -0.88
C ASP A 126 -9.11 15.51 -1.59
N THR A 127 -8.06 15.02 -0.98
CA THR A 127 -7.28 13.90 -1.51
C THR A 127 -8.12 12.64 -1.64
N MET A 128 -8.91 12.30 -0.60
CA MET A 128 -9.81 11.13 -0.63
C MET A 128 -10.81 11.19 -1.79
N SER A 129 -11.30 12.37 -2.17
CA SER A 129 -12.23 12.55 -3.29
C SER A 129 -11.63 12.16 -4.65
N ARG A 130 -10.32 12.13 -4.77
CA ARG A 130 -9.58 11.77 -5.98
C ARG A 130 -9.08 10.31 -5.98
N LEU A 131 -9.26 9.59 -4.87
CA LEU A 131 -8.90 8.18 -4.80
C LEU A 131 -10.02 7.32 -5.40
N TYR A 132 -9.65 6.19 -5.98
CA TYR A 132 -10.61 5.26 -6.57
C TYR A 132 -10.29 3.81 -6.19
N THR A 133 -11.32 3.01 -6.09
CA THR A 133 -11.21 1.56 -5.92
C THR A 133 -11.45 0.84 -7.23
N VAL A 134 -10.91 -0.36 -7.37
CA VAL A 134 -11.11 -1.19 -8.57
C VAL A 134 -12.07 -2.32 -8.21
N SER A 135 -13.17 -2.42 -8.96
CA SER A 135 -14.10 -3.55 -8.87
C SER A 135 -13.57 -4.79 -9.57
N ALA A 136 -14.10 -5.96 -9.19
CA ALA A 136 -13.82 -7.20 -9.88
C ALA A 136 -14.18 -7.07 -11.38
N ARG A 137 -13.29 -7.55 -12.25
CA ARG A 137 -13.49 -7.54 -13.69
C ARG A 137 -14.16 -8.82 -14.15
N ASP A 138 -15.00 -8.71 -15.18
CA ASP A 138 -15.48 -9.89 -15.89
C ASP A 138 -14.31 -10.62 -16.59
N GLN A 139 -14.54 -11.88 -16.97
CA GLN A 139 -13.50 -12.74 -17.54
C GLN A 139 -12.90 -12.20 -18.86
N LYS A 140 -13.69 -11.49 -19.68
CA LYS A 140 -13.24 -10.91 -20.95
C LYS A 140 -12.29 -9.74 -20.68
N SER A 141 -12.70 -8.84 -19.79
CA SER A 141 -11.89 -7.69 -19.38
C SER A 141 -10.59 -8.14 -18.67
N GLN A 142 -10.64 -9.17 -17.84
CA GLN A 142 -9.46 -9.71 -17.18
C GLN A 142 -8.45 -10.28 -18.19
N ARG A 143 -8.91 -11.03 -19.19
CA ARG A 143 -8.05 -11.54 -20.28
C ARG A 143 -7.41 -10.41 -21.08
N PHE A 144 -8.16 -9.34 -21.37
CA PHE A 144 -7.64 -8.18 -22.07
C PHE A 144 -6.54 -7.49 -21.25
N VAL A 145 -6.78 -7.23 -19.95
CA VAL A 145 -5.80 -6.62 -19.05
C VAL A 145 -4.53 -7.46 -18.93
N ASN A 146 -4.66 -8.78 -18.80
CA ASN A 146 -3.52 -9.69 -18.72
C ASN A 146 -2.64 -9.63 -19.98
N ARG A 147 -3.26 -9.58 -21.17
CA ARG A 147 -2.53 -9.39 -22.44
C ARG A 147 -1.81 -8.05 -22.50
N LEU A 148 -2.49 -6.97 -22.12
CA LEU A 148 -1.87 -5.64 -22.05
C LEU A 148 -0.68 -5.62 -21.08
N TRP A 149 -0.85 -6.22 -19.92
CA TRP A 149 0.21 -6.29 -18.91
C TRP A 149 1.42 -7.08 -19.42
N THR A 150 1.19 -8.20 -20.07
CA THR A 150 2.26 -8.98 -20.72
C THR A 150 2.99 -8.13 -21.77
N LYS A 151 2.24 -7.46 -22.65
CA LYS A 151 2.79 -6.56 -23.67
C LYS A 151 3.62 -5.41 -23.05
N ILE A 152 3.15 -4.83 -21.95
CA ILE A 152 3.89 -3.78 -21.23
C ILE A 152 5.20 -4.33 -20.66
N LYS A 153 5.17 -5.49 -20.00
CA LYS A 153 6.38 -6.08 -19.40
C LYS A 153 7.42 -6.52 -20.43
N THR A 154 6.99 -7.15 -21.49
CA THR A 154 7.89 -7.71 -22.51
C THR A 154 8.28 -6.71 -23.60
N GLY A 155 7.52 -5.63 -23.76
CA GLY A 155 7.73 -4.67 -24.85
C GLY A 155 7.21 -5.13 -26.21
N ARG A 156 6.52 -6.29 -26.28
CA ARG A 156 6.03 -6.93 -27.52
C ARG A 156 4.51 -7.03 -27.53
#